data_6026a9a0d12146a5ae7a4344326effef
#
_entry.id   6026a9a0d12146a5ae7a4344326effef
#
_cell.length_a   1.000
_cell.length_b   1.000
_cell.length_c   1.000
_cell.angle_alpha   90.00
_cell.angle_beta   90.00
_cell.angle_gamma   90.00
#
_symmetry.space_group_name_H-M   'P 1'
#
loop_
_entity.id
_entity.type
_entity.pdbx_description
1 polymer ?
#
loop_
_entity_poly.entity_id
_entity_poly.type
_entity_poly.pdbx_seq_one_letter_code
_entity_poly.pdbx_strand_id
1 'polypeptide(L)'
;MSRPFQIVCEIEPPTRPELKHVRHQIGTLSQVADAFLVPDNHIGRATVSSIAVAHEVEAMGGRCIACLNSRDRNLLGFRRDLLTAAAYGVDQFLFVHGDKPSSGGRTGELTVRAMIEEVRALPGDTAFSGVPPFRVGAAAALRPLPSWKRAADFLFVQVSFSLEVLLRWRDANPVDVPVFAGVMVLASEGHAQRLAATIPDIDIPGPLIRQIASDRRAEVEVTCEQVLRIRESGAFDGVHLIPVARYREVAAELEHRLTG
;
A
#
# COMPACT_ATOMS: atom_id res chain seq x y z
N MET A 1 14.63 -19.00 9.04
CA MET A 1 15.39 -18.00 8.26
C MET A 1 14.58 -16.72 8.24
N SER A 2 15.17 -15.56 8.58
CA SER A 2 14.49 -14.27 8.45
C SER A 2 14.21 -13.98 6.97
N ARG A 3 13.02 -13.42 6.68
CA ARG A 3 12.69 -12.96 5.32
C ARG A 3 13.57 -11.77 4.95
N PRO A 4 13.97 -11.60 3.69
CA PRO A 4 14.66 -10.38 3.27
C PRO A 4 13.72 -9.17 3.44
N PHE A 5 14.26 -8.05 3.91
CA PHE A 5 13.51 -6.81 4.02
C PHE A 5 13.12 -6.31 2.63
N GLN A 6 11.86 -5.92 2.45
CA GLN A 6 11.30 -5.49 1.17
C GLN A 6 10.82 -4.04 1.20
N ILE A 7 11.02 -3.31 0.12
CA ILE A 7 10.46 -1.98 -0.11
C ILE A 7 9.32 -2.11 -1.11
N VAL A 8 8.09 -1.92 -0.65
CA VAL A 8 6.89 -1.87 -1.49
C VAL A 8 6.55 -0.41 -1.76
N CYS A 9 6.76 0.06 -2.99
CA CYS A 9 6.49 1.45 -3.36
C CYS A 9 5.06 1.63 -3.86
N GLU A 10 4.36 2.65 -3.38
CA GLU A 10 3.05 3.02 -3.89
C GLU A 10 3.17 3.77 -5.23
N ILE A 11 2.34 3.39 -6.20
CA ILE A 11 2.14 4.08 -7.47
C ILE A 11 0.76 4.68 -7.48
N GLU A 12 0.66 5.98 -7.69
CA GLU A 12 -0.62 6.67 -7.79
C GLU A 12 -1.28 6.42 -9.16
N PRO A 13 -2.44 5.72 -9.19
CA PRO A 13 -3.16 5.50 -10.44
C PRO A 13 -3.73 6.82 -10.97
N PRO A 14 -3.73 7.05 -12.30
CA PRO A 14 -4.14 8.32 -12.86
C PRO A 14 -5.66 8.50 -12.83
N THR A 15 -6.10 9.75 -12.70
CA THR A 15 -7.52 10.16 -12.84
C THR A 15 -7.92 10.49 -14.28
N ARG A 16 -7.00 10.29 -15.24
CA ARG A 16 -7.20 10.47 -16.68
C ARG A 16 -6.88 9.18 -17.41
N PRO A 17 -7.44 8.91 -18.60
CA PRO A 17 -7.25 7.66 -19.32
C PRO A 17 -5.88 7.61 -20.02
N GLU A 18 -4.80 7.74 -19.26
CA GLU A 18 -3.43 7.66 -19.74
C GLU A 18 -2.52 6.95 -18.73
N LEU A 19 -1.53 6.20 -19.21
CA LEU A 19 -0.61 5.42 -18.37
C LEU A 19 0.85 5.89 -18.49
N LYS A 20 1.14 6.94 -19.26
CA LYS A 20 2.51 7.42 -19.45
C LYS A 20 3.19 7.78 -18.12
N HIS A 21 2.47 8.47 -17.24
CA HIS A 21 3.01 8.85 -15.93
C HIS A 21 3.23 7.63 -15.02
N VAL A 22 2.32 6.67 -15.06
CA VAL A 22 2.45 5.39 -14.34
C VAL A 22 3.72 4.65 -14.77
N ARG A 23 3.92 4.45 -16.07
CA ARG A 23 5.13 3.79 -16.61
C ARG A 23 6.41 4.51 -16.20
N HIS A 24 6.37 5.84 -16.12
CA HIS A 24 7.51 6.62 -15.64
C HIS A 24 7.77 6.41 -14.15
N GLN A 25 6.73 6.38 -13.30
CA GLN A 25 6.87 6.04 -11.88
C GLN A 25 7.45 4.64 -11.70
N ILE A 26 6.93 3.63 -12.41
CA ILE A 26 7.43 2.25 -12.38
C ILE A 26 8.92 2.24 -12.73
N GLY A 27 9.32 2.80 -13.88
CA GLY A 27 10.72 2.78 -14.32
C GLY A 27 11.67 3.49 -13.36
N THR A 28 11.23 4.57 -12.70
CA THR A 28 12.05 5.29 -11.73
C THR A 28 12.19 4.52 -10.41
N LEU A 29 11.08 4.00 -9.88
CA LEU A 29 11.07 3.34 -8.57
C LEU A 29 11.60 1.91 -8.62
N SER A 30 11.64 1.24 -9.79
CA SER A 30 12.17 -0.12 -9.95
C SER A 30 13.64 -0.28 -9.51
N GLN A 31 14.37 0.82 -9.36
CA GLN A 31 15.74 0.81 -8.84
C GLN A 31 15.83 0.47 -7.35
N VAL A 32 14.75 0.73 -6.60
CA VAL A 32 14.71 0.57 -5.14
C VAL A 32 13.52 -0.24 -4.64
N ALA A 33 12.50 -0.47 -5.47
CA ALA A 33 11.30 -1.20 -5.11
C ALA A 33 11.44 -2.70 -5.39
N ASP A 34 11.13 -3.53 -4.40
CA ASP A 34 10.98 -4.99 -4.57
C ASP A 34 9.61 -5.36 -5.12
N ALA A 35 8.61 -4.51 -4.86
CA ALA A 35 7.25 -4.63 -5.37
C ALA A 35 6.55 -3.27 -5.37
N PHE A 36 5.41 -3.21 -6.05
CA PHE A 36 4.58 -2.02 -6.11
C PHE A 36 3.20 -2.27 -5.49
N LEU A 37 2.62 -1.23 -4.90
CA LEU A 37 1.23 -1.23 -4.45
C LEU A 37 0.47 -0.16 -5.22
N VAL A 38 -0.71 -0.53 -5.74
CA VAL A 38 -1.57 0.39 -6.50
C VAL A 38 -2.88 0.60 -5.77
N PRO A 39 -3.16 1.80 -5.25
CA PRO A 39 -4.43 2.14 -4.60
C PRO A 39 -5.62 2.01 -5.54
N ASP A 40 -6.81 1.87 -4.96
CA ASP A 40 -8.08 1.76 -5.67
C ASP A 40 -9.01 2.92 -5.29
N ASN A 41 -9.35 3.77 -6.25
CA ASN A 41 -10.17 4.97 -6.06
C ASN A 41 -9.68 5.84 -4.88
N HIS A 42 -8.38 6.10 -4.87
CA HIS A 42 -7.70 6.85 -3.82
C HIS A 42 -8.35 8.21 -3.57
N ILE A 43 -8.48 8.59 -2.30
CA ILE A 43 -9.15 9.83 -1.83
C ILE A 43 -10.62 9.92 -2.35
N GLY A 44 -11.27 8.78 -2.56
CA GLY A 44 -12.67 8.72 -3.00
C GLY A 44 -12.91 9.27 -4.41
N ARG A 45 -11.89 9.36 -5.26
CA ARG A 45 -11.99 9.76 -6.66
C ARG A 45 -11.86 8.56 -7.57
N ALA A 46 -12.57 8.59 -8.70
CA ALA A 46 -12.38 7.57 -9.73
C ALA A 46 -10.96 7.68 -10.33
N THR A 47 -10.30 6.54 -10.41
CA THR A 47 -8.97 6.38 -11.03
C THR A 47 -9.03 5.29 -12.08
N VAL A 48 -7.99 5.17 -12.90
CA VAL A 48 -7.77 3.96 -13.69
C VAL A 48 -7.69 2.77 -12.74
N SER A 49 -8.27 1.64 -13.15
CA SER A 49 -8.32 0.42 -12.32
C SER A 49 -6.95 0.03 -11.78
N SER A 50 -6.88 -0.28 -10.50
CA SER A 50 -5.67 -0.80 -9.86
C SER A 50 -5.15 -2.08 -10.54
N ILE A 51 -6.05 -2.93 -11.06
CA ILE A 51 -5.70 -4.15 -11.81
C ILE A 51 -5.03 -3.79 -13.14
N ALA A 52 -5.54 -2.78 -13.86
CA ALA A 52 -4.93 -2.35 -15.12
C ALA A 52 -3.54 -1.76 -14.90
N VAL A 53 -3.35 -0.99 -13.83
CA VAL A 53 -2.02 -0.46 -13.46
C VAL A 53 -1.11 -1.58 -12.96
N ALA A 54 -1.63 -2.56 -12.22
CA ALA A 54 -0.86 -3.73 -11.80
C ALA A 54 -0.36 -4.54 -13.00
N HIS A 55 -1.19 -4.71 -14.02
CA HIS A 55 -0.78 -5.34 -15.29
C HIS A 55 0.37 -4.57 -15.98
N GLU A 56 0.36 -3.24 -15.97
CA GLU A 56 1.48 -2.44 -16.49
C GLU A 56 2.78 -2.69 -15.70
N VAL A 57 2.68 -2.82 -14.37
CA VAL A 57 3.84 -3.16 -13.51
C VAL A 57 4.41 -4.53 -13.91
N GLU A 58 3.55 -5.55 -14.00
CA GLU A 58 3.96 -6.93 -14.38
C GLU A 58 4.55 -6.94 -15.81
N ALA A 59 3.94 -6.24 -16.75
CA ALA A 59 4.44 -6.11 -18.13
C ALA A 59 5.81 -5.42 -18.22
N MET A 60 6.17 -4.60 -17.24
CA MET A 60 7.48 -3.97 -17.11
C MET A 60 8.48 -4.78 -16.25
N GLY A 61 8.11 -6.01 -15.86
CA GLY A 61 8.96 -6.94 -15.10
C GLY A 61 8.97 -6.71 -13.58
N GLY A 62 8.08 -5.84 -13.06
CA GLY A 62 7.89 -5.64 -11.63
C GLY A 62 6.92 -6.65 -11.01
N ARG A 63 6.77 -6.62 -9.69
CA ARG A 63 5.73 -7.35 -8.95
C ARG A 63 4.74 -6.35 -8.38
N CYS A 64 3.44 -6.68 -8.43
CA CYS A 64 2.42 -5.75 -8.01
C CYS A 64 1.43 -6.32 -7.01
N ILE A 65 0.97 -5.46 -6.09
CA ILE A 65 -0.14 -5.69 -5.17
C ILE A 65 -1.24 -4.70 -5.57
N ALA A 66 -2.35 -5.19 -6.11
CA ALA A 66 -3.48 -4.34 -6.47
C ALA A 66 -4.39 -4.13 -5.26
N CYS A 67 -4.70 -2.90 -4.89
CA CYS A 67 -5.76 -2.63 -3.91
C CYS A 67 -7.12 -2.87 -4.54
N LEU A 68 -8.03 -3.48 -3.77
CA LEU A 68 -9.46 -3.51 -4.08
C LEU A 68 -10.25 -3.06 -2.85
N ASN A 69 -11.11 -2.05 -3.02
CA ASN A 69 -11.93 -1.55 -1.93
C ASN A 69 -13.30 -2.25 -1.88
N SER A 70 -13.82 -2.48 -0.67
CA SER A 70 -15.12 -3.12 -0.47
C SER A 70 -16.30 -2.17 -0.67
N ARG A 71 -16.06 -0.87 -0.57
CA ARG A 71 -17.12 0.15 -0.56
C ARG A 71 -17.80 0.33 -1.92
N ASP A 72 -17.03 0.23 -3.00
CA ASP A 72 -17.48 0.55 -4.36
C ASP A 72 -17.96 -0.69 -5.13
N ARG A 73 -17.94 -1.88 -4.50
CA ARG A 73 -18.16 -3.18 -5.16
C ARG A 73 -19.32 -3.94 -4.53
N ASN A 74 -20.10 -4.60 -5.37
CA ASN A 74 -20.92 -5.73 -5.01
C ASN A 74 -20.14 -7.05 -5.29
N LEU A 75 -20.67 -8.18 -4.87
CA LEU A 75 -20.03 -9.48 -5.05
C LEU A 75 -19.74 -9.80 -6.52
N LEU A 76 -20.68 -9.54 -7.42
CA LEU A 76 -20.51 -9.79 -8.84
C LEU A 76 -19.36 -8.95 -9.44
N GLY A 77 -19.32 -7.66 -9.11
CA GLY A 77 -18.23 -6.77 -9.53
C GLY A 77 -16.88 -7.20 -8.98
N PHE A 78 -16.83 -7.64 -7.73
CA PHE A 78 -15.62 -8.15 -7.11
C PHE A 78 -15.11 -9.42 -7.79
N ARG A 79 -15.99 -10.41 -8.04
CA ARG A 79 -15.61 -11.65 -8.76
C ARG A 79 -15.16 -11.38 -10.19
N ARG A 80 -15.80 -10.45 -10.91
CA ARG A 80 -15.32 -9.99 -12.22
C ARG A 80 -13.91 -9.42 -12.14
N ASP A 81 -13.62 -8.61 -11.12
CA ASP A 81 -12.30 -8.01 -10.94
C ASP A 81 -11.24 -9.09 -10.65
N LEU A 82 -11.56 -10.12 -9.86
CA LEU A 82 -10.67 -11.27 -9.64
C LEU A 82 -10.41 -12.08 -10.93
N LEU A 83 -11.44 -12.32 -11.75
CA LEU A 83 -11.27 -12.97 -13.06
C LEU A 83 -10.40 -12.13 -14.00
N THR A 84 -10.60 -10.81 -14.02
CA THR A 84 -9.78 -9.89 -14.81
C THR A 84 -8.32 -9.92 -14.37
N ALA A 85 -8.09 -9.90 -13.05
CA ALA A 85 -6.75 -9.98 -12.47
C ALA A 85 -6.05 -11.29 -12.84
N ALA A 86 -6.75 -12.43 -12.72
CA ALA A 86 -6.24 -13.74 -13.12
C ALA A 86 -5.84 -13.76 -14.61
N ALA A 87 -6.68 -13.19 -15.49
CA ALA A 87 -6.41 -13.10 -16.92
C ALA A 87 -5.19 -12.24 -17.25
N TYR A 88 -4.84 -11.29 -16.39
CA TYR A 88 -3.67 -10.42 -16.53
C TYR A 88 -2.44 -10.87 -15.72
N GLY A 89 -2.51 -12.03 -15.04
CA GLY A 89 -1.42 -12.54 -14.22
C GLY A 89 -1.22 -11.81 -12.89
N VAL A 90 -2.17 -10.97 -12.47
CA VAL A 90 -2.14 -10.26 -11.18
C VAL A 90 -2.71 -11.17 -10.10
N ASP A 91 -1.87 -11.58 -9.15
CA ASP A 91 -2.18 -12.59 -8.14
C ASP A 91 -2.11 -12.08 -6.69
N GLN A 92 -1.73 -10.81 -6.46
CA GLN A 92 -1.59 -10.24 -5.13
C GLN A 92 -2.50 -9.04 -4.92
N PHE A 93 -3.23 -9.04 -3.80
CA PHE A 93 -4.19 -8.00 -3.47
C PHE A 93 -4.03 -7.47 -2.05
N LEU A 94 -4.28 -6.18 -1.88
CA LEU A 94 -4.55 -5.57 -0.58
C LEU A 94 -6.03 -5.17 -0.52
N PHE A 95 -6.81 -5.82 0.33
CA PHE A 95 -8.21 -5.45 0.50
C PHE A 95 -8.35 -4.35 1.56
N VAL A 96 -9.07 -3.29 1.18
CA VAL A 96 -9.31 -2.11 2.00
C VAL A 96 -10.80 -1.75 2.05
N HIS A 97 -11.21 -0.98 3.05
CA HIS A 97 -12.59 -0.48 3.06
C HIS A 97 -12.83 0.56 1.96
N GLY A 98 -11.84 1.40 1.69
CA GLY A 98 -11.89 2.54 0.76
C GLY A 98 -12.30 3.85 1.45
N ASP A 99 -11.86 4.97 0.85
CA ASP A 99 -12.12 6.31 1.35
C ASP A 99 -13.56 6.77 1.08
N LYS A 100 -14.01 7.83 1.78
CA LYS A 100 -15.32 8.44 1.51
C LYS A 100 -15.37 8.94 0.06
N PRO A 101 -16.37 8.53 -0.75
CA PRO A 101 -16.45 8.93 -2.14
C PRO A 101 -16.70 10.43 -2.28
N SER A 102 -16.10 11.04 -3.28
CA SER A 102 -16.39 12.42 -3.70
C SER A 102 -17.76 12.51 -4.41
N SER A 103 -18.23 11.39 -4.99
CA SER A 103 -19.52 11.28 -5.68
C SER A 103 -20.03 9.83 -5.60
N GLY A 104 -21.34 9.63 -5.76
CA GLY A 104 -21.96 8.31 -5.70
C GLY A 104 -22.23 7.80 -4.29
N GLY A 105 -22.87 6.64 -4.22
CA GLY A 105 -23.25 5.95 -2.98
C GLY A 105 -22.37 4.75 -2.68
N ARG A 106 -22.52 4.19 -1.48
CA ARG A 106 -21.94 2.90 -1.10
C ARG A 106 -22.81 1.76 -1.64
N THR A 107 -22.18 0.65 -2.02
CA THR A 107 -22.91 -0.61 -2.23
C THR A 107 -23.27 -1.26 -0.90
N GLY A 108 -22.39 -1.22 0.09
CA GLY A 108 -22.61 -1.77 1.44
C GLY A 108 -22.70 -3.31 1.52
N GLU A 109 -22.58 -4.00 0.38
CA GLU A 109 -22.72 -5.45 0.30
C GLU A 109 -21.46 -6.20 0.79
N LEU A 110 -20.29 -5.67 0.49
CA LEU A 110 -19.02 -6.32 0.83
C LEU A 110 -18.33 -5.65 2.01
N THR A 111 -17.66 -6.47 2.80
CA THR A 111 -16.67 -6.06 3.80
C THR A 111 -15.30 -6.62 3.40
N VAL A 112 -14.22 -6.06 3.91
CA VAL A 112 -12.87 -6.60 3.70
C VAL A 112 -12.78 -8.07 4.15
N ARG A 113 -13.44 -8.41 5.26
CA ARG A 113 -13.52 -9.79 5.75
C ARG A 113 -14.22 -10.71 4.74
N ALA A 114 -15.39 -10.30 4.22
CA ALA A 114 -16.12 -11.09 3.23
C ALA A 114 -15.32 -11.26 1.93
N MET A 115 -14.54 -10.24 1.50
CA MET A 115 -13.66 -10.35 0.35
C MET A 115 -12.55 -11.40 0.56
N ILE A 116 -11.95 -11.45 1.74
CA ILE A 116 -10.95 -12.47 2.09
C ILE A 116 -11.59 -13.86 2.09
N GLU A 117 -12.76 -14.01 2.73
CA GLU A 117 -13.51 -15.28 2.78
C GLU A 117 -13.90 -15.75 1.38
N GLU A 118 -14.34 -14.86 0.49
CA GLU A 118 -14.66 -15.17 -0.92
C GLU A 118 -13.42 -15.71 -1.66
N VAL A 119 -12.27 -15.04 -1.56
CA VAL A 119 -11.03 -15.51 -2.21
C VAL A 119 -10.61 -16.89 -1.68
N ARG A 120 -10.78 -17.17 -0.39
CA ARG A 120 -10.47 -18.48 0.20
C ARG A 120 -11.39 -19.59 -0.29
N ALA A 121 -12.59 -19.24 -0.76
CA ALA A 121 -13.55 -20.21 -1.32
C ALA A 121 -13.33 -20.50 -2.82
N LEU A 122 -12.57 -19.66 -3.56
CA LEU A 122 -12.36 -19.81 -5.01
C LEU A 122 -11.78 -21.15 -5.47
N PRO A 123 -10.91 -21.87 -4.72
CA PRO A 123 -10.39 -23.16 -5.16
C PRO A 123 -11.48 -24.20 -5.45
N GLY A 124 -12.70 -24.03 -4.91
CA GLY A 124 -13.87 -24.87 -5.20
C GLY A 124 -14.72 -24.39 -6.38
N ASP A 125 -14.39 -23.26 -7.00
CA ASP A 125 -15.16 -22.66 -8.09
C ASP A 125 -14.57 -23.00 -9.47
N THR A 126 -15.39 -23.58 -10.34
CA THR A 126 -14.98 -23.98 -11.69
C THR A 126 -14.51 -22.81 -12.56
N ALA A 127 -15.03 -21.60 -12.32
CA ALA A 127 -14.62 -20.39 -13.05
C ALA A 127 -13.15 -20.00 -12.77
N PHE A 128 -12.58 -20.46 -11.64
CA PHE A 128 -11.20 -20.24 -11.25
C PHE A 128 -10.32 -21.49 -11.36
N SER A 129 -10.81 -22.51 -12.05
CA SER A 129 -10.04 -23.75 -12.27
C SER A 129 -8.73 -23.47 -13.00
N GLY A 130 -7.61 -23.92 -12.43
CA GLY A 130 -6.27 -23.69 -13.00
C GLY A 130 -5.67 -22.31 -12.70
N VAL A 131 -6.40 -21.41 -12.02
CA VAL A 131 -5.84 -20.14 -11.54
C VAL A 131 -4.99 -20.39 -10.30
N PRO A 132 -3.74 -19.88 -10.23
CA PRO A 132 -2.94 -19.94 -9.02
C PRO A 132 -3.66 -19.28 -7.85
N PRO A 133 -3.44 -19.74 -6.60
CA PRO A 133 -4.06 -19.12 -5.44
C PRO A 133 -3.66 -17.64 -5.30
N PHE A 134 -4.64 -16.78 -5.14
CA PHE A 134 -4.40 -15.37 -4.84
C PHE A 134 -3.82 -15.18 -3.43
N ARG A 135 -2.83 -14.31 -3.32
CA ARG A 135 -2.31 -13.83 -2.04
C ARG A 135 -3.02 -12.54 -1.64
N VAL A 136 -3.57 -12.54 -0.43
CA VAL A 136 -4.43 -11.44 0.02
C VAL A 136 -3.91 -10.83 1.31
N GLY A 137 -3.58 -9.55 1.26
CA GLY A 137 -3.22 -8.73 2.41
C GLY A 137 -4.39 -7.97 3.02
N ALA A 138 -4.18 -7.47 4.22
CA ALA A 138 -5.10 -6.57 4.90
C ALA A 138 -4.37 -5.36 5.49
N ALA A 139 -5.00 -4.18 5.42
CA ALA A 139 -4.51 -3.00 6.09
C ALA A 139 -4.76 -3.09 7.61
N ALA A 140 -3.80 -2.69 8.42
CA ALA A 140 -3.86 -2.69 9.88
C ALA A 140 -3.68 -1.27 10.42
N ALA A 141 -4.65 -0.78 11.19
CA ALA A 141 -4.51 0.48 11.93
C ALA A 141 -3.53 0.30 13.10
N LEU A 142 -3.01 1.41 13.62
CA LEU A 142 -2.10 1.44 14.79
C LEU A 142 -2.84 1.17 16.12
N ARG A 143 -3.60 0.07 16.15
CA ARG A 143 -4.39 -0.42 17.30
C ARG A 143 -4.39 -1.95 17.30
N PRO A 144 -4.95 -2.62 18.34
CA PRO A 144 -5.01 -4.08 18.40
C PRO A 144 -5.59 -4.68 17.12
N LEU A 145 -4.88 -5.67 16.56
CA LEU A 145 -5.25 -6.32 15.31
C LEU A 145 -6.48 -7.22 15.52
N PRO A 146 -7.59 -7.00 14.79
CA PRO A 146 -8.73 -7.89 14.84
C PRO A 146 -8.36 -9.32 14.41
N SER A 147 -8.89 -10.32 15.09
CA SER A 147 -8.52 -11.74 14.90
C SER A 147 -8.69 -12.20 13.44
N TRP A 148 -9.74 -11.76 12.75
CA TRP A 148 -9.99 -12.13 11.36
C TRP A 148 -8.91 -11.65 10.37
N LYS A 149 -8.16 -10.57 10.69
CA LYS A 149 -7.04 -10.10 9.85
C LYS A 149 -5.82 -11.03 9.91
N ARG A 150 -5.74 -11.91 10.91
CA ARG A 150 -4.69 -12.94 10.99
C ARG A 150 -4.82 -14.02 9.89
N ALA A 151 -5.97 -14.09 9.21
CA ALA A 151 -6.18 -14.94 8.05
C ALA A 151 -5.62 -14.36 6.72
N ALA A 152 -5.13 -13.11 6.73
CA ALA A 152 -4.46 -12.52 5.58
C ALA A 152 -3.05 -13.12 5.39
N ASP A 153 -2.55 -13.13 4.15
CA ASP A 153 -1.21 -13.64 3.82
C ASP A 153 -0.09 -12.63 4.13
N PHE A 154 -0.44 -11.36 4.32
CA PHE A 154 0.46 -10.28 4.73
C PHE A 154 -0.34 -9.09 5.29
N LEU A 155 0.34 -8.19 6.00
CA LEU A 155 -0.28 -7.01 6.61
C LEU A 155 0.47 -5.74 6.20
N PHE A 156 -0.29 -4.68 5.90
CA PHE A 156 0.20 -3.32 5.74
C PHE A 156 -0.26 -2.47 6.93
N VAL A 157 0.69 -2.04 7.74
CA VAL A 157 0.42 -1.20 8.92
C VAL A 157 0.28 0.24 8.49
N GLN A 158 -0.65 0.97 9.10
CA GLN A 158 -0.89 2.38 8.85
C GLN A 158 0.39 3.21 8.98
N VAL A 159 0.49 4.27 8.19
CA VAL A 159 1.59 5.24 8.24
C VAL A 159 1.79 5.77 9.66
N SER A 160 3.04 5.81 10.09
CA SER A 160 3.47 6.51 11.29
C SER A 160 4.79 7.24 11.02
N PHE A 161 4.94 8.42 11.59
CA PHE A 161 6.19 9.19 11.58
C PHE A 161 7.09 8.91 12.81
N SER A 162 6.70 7.91 13.61
CA SER A 162 7.44 7.47 14.80
C SER A 162 7.75 5.98 14.73
N LEU A 163 9.04 5.64 14.69
CA LEU A 163 9.50 4.26 14.78
C LEU A 163 9.04 3.59 16.09
N GLU A 164 9.05 4.33 17.20
CA GLU A 164 8.63 3.80 18.50
C GLU A 164 7.16 3.38 18.51
N VAL A 165 6.28 4.15 17.87
CA VAL A 165 4.86 3.78 17.70
C VAL A 165 4.72 2.50 16.89
N LEU A 166 5.47 2.35 15.80
CA LEU A 166 5.48 1.16 14.97
C LEU A 166 5.97 -0.06 15.75
N LEU A 167 7.07 0.07 16.50
CA LEU A 167 7.61 -1.02 17.32
C LEU A 167 6.64 -1.46 18.41
N ARG A 168 6.05 -0.53 19.17
CA ARG A 168 5.00 -0.85 20.16
C ARG A 168 3.81 -1.59 19.53
N TRP A 169 3.39 -1.16 18.34
CA TRP A 169 2.33 -1.84 17.63
C TRP A 169 2.73 -3.27 17.26
N ARG A 170 3.96 -3.47 16.78
CA ARG A 170 4.47 -4.78 16.36
C ARG A 170 4.56 -5.75 17.55
N ASP A 171 5.06 -5.29 18.69
CA ASP A 171 5.15 -6.07 19.93
C ASP A 171 3.77 -6.48 20.46
N ALA A 172 2.79 -5.57 20.38
CA ALA A 172 1.42 -5.84 20.82
C ALA A 172 0.63 -6.75 19.85
N ASN A 173 1.10 -6.94 18.62
CA ASN A 173 0.40 -7.69 17.57
C ASN A 173 1.31 -8.75 16.93
N PRO A 174 1.74 -9.79 17.65
CA PRO A 174 2.56 -10.87 17.09
C PRO A 174 1.78 -11.66 16.05
N VAL A 175 2.35 -11.80 14.84
CA VAL A 175 1.83 -12.58 13.70
C VAL A 175 3.00 -13.20 12.95
N ASP A 176 2.75 -14.34 12.27
CA ASP A 176 3.76 -15.08 11.50
C ASP A 176 3.79 -14.71 10.01
N VAL A 177 2.83 -13.89 9.56
CA VAL A 177 2.76 -13.38 8.19
C VAL A 177 3.67 -12.16 8.01
N PRO A 178 4.12 -11.86 6.77
CA PRO A 178 4.87 -10.64 6.49
C PRO A 178 4.12 -9.38 6.92
N VAL A 179 4.84 -8.45 7.55
CA VAL A 179 4.30 -7.17 8.02
C VAL A 179 5.13 -6.02 7.44
N PHE A 180 4.45 -5.12 6.73
CA PHE A 180 5.03 -3.93 6.11
C PHE A 180 4.61 -2.68 6.88
N ALA A 181 5.58 -1.90 7.35
CA ALA A 181 5.31 -0.63 8.05
C ALA A 181 5.01 0.48 7.03
N GLY A 182 3.96 1.24 7.25
CA GLY A 182 3.62 2.40 6.41
C GLY A 182 4.57 3.57 6.65
N VAL A 183 5.19 4.06 5.58
CA VAL A 183 6.07 5.23 5.55
C VAL A 183 5.62 6.16 4.43
N MET A 184 5.51 7.46 4.70
CA MET A 184 5.01 8.43 3.72
C MET A 184 5.88 9.68 3.71
N VAL A 185 6.12 10.23 2.52
CA VAL A 185 6.71 11.55 2.37
C VAL A 185 5.71 12.61 2.81
N LEU A 186 6.11 13.43 3.78
CA LEU A 186 5.32 14.55 4.25
C LEU A 186 5.63 15.81 3.42
N ALA A 187 4.95 15.97 2.30
CA ALA A 187 5.31 16.92 1.24
C ALA A 187 5.17 18.40 1.59
N SER A 188 4.48 18.78 2.66
CA SER A 188 4.33 20.17 3.15
C SER A 188 3.55 20.22 4.46
N GLU A 189 3.57 21.38 5.14
CA GLU A 189 2.71 21.63 6.30
C GLU A 189 1.22 21.47 5.96
N GLY A 190 0.76 21.98 4.83
CA GLY A 190 -0.62 21.80 4.37
C GLY A 190 -0.97 20.33 4.09
N HIS A 191 0.01 19.50 3.70
CA HIS A 191 -0.18 18.06 3.60
C HIS A 191 -0.33 17.44 5.00
N ALA A 192 0.50 17.83 5.97
CA ALA A 192 0.40 17.38 7.35
C ALA A 192 -0.98 17.67 7.95
N GLN A 193 -1.49 18.88 7.76
CA GLN A 193 -2.83 19.27 8.23
C GLN A 193 -3.94 18.42 7.61
N ARG A 194 -3.88 18.13 6.31
CA ARG A 194 -4.85 17.25 5.64
C ARG A 194 -4.78 15.82 6.15
N LEU A 195 -3.58 15.27 6.35
CA LEU A 195 -3.41 13.93 6.90
C LEU A 195 -3.99 13.83 8.31
N ALA A 196 -3.69 14.80 9.17
CA ALA A 196 -4.24 14.86 10.53
C ALA A 196 -5.78 14.96 10.56
N ALA A 197 -6.39 15.61 9.57
CA ALA A 197 -7.83 15.68 9.44
C ALA A 197 -8.48 14.41 8.85
N THR A 198 -7.72 13.59 8.12
CA THR A 198 -8.25 12.46 7.34
C THR A 198 -7.95 11.12 7.98
N ILE A 199 -6.76 10.95 8.57
CA ILE A 199 -6.31 9.70 9.19
C ILE A 199 -6.50 9.80 10.70
N PRO A 200 -7.42 9.02 11.28
CA PRO A 200 -7.59 8.99 12.74
C PRO A 200 -6.29 8.56 13.43
N ASP A 201 -5.98 9.21 14.54
CA ASP A 201 -4.86 8.87 15.41
C ASP A 201 -3.46 9.00 14.76
N ILE A 202 -3.34 9.67 13.61
CA ILE A 202 -2.03 9.97 13.04
C ILE A 202 -1.34 11.05 13.88
N ASP A 203 -0.19 10.69 14.42
CA ASP A 203 0.67 11.65 15.13
C ASP A 203 1.78 12.12 14.18
N ILE A 204 1.77 13.42 13.88
CA ILE A 204 2.79 14.07 13.06
C ILE A 204 3.59 14.99 13.96
N PRO A 205 4.87 14.64 14.27
CA PRO A 205 5.67 15.43 15.19
C PRO A 205 5.85 16.88 14.75
N GLY A 206 5.55 17.85 15.63
CA GLY A 206 5.71 19.27 15.35
C GLY A 206 7.12 19.68 14.91
N PRO A 207 8.21 19.11 15.46
CA PRO A 207 9.56 19.33 14.94
C PRO A 207 9.72 18.94 13.47
N LEU A 208 9.14 17.81 13.02
CA LEU A 208 9.17 17.37 11.64
C LEU A 208 8.49 18.38 10.71
N ILE A 209 7.31 18.89 11.10
CA ILE A 209 6.59 19.90 10.32
C ILE A 209 7.45 21.16 10.15
N ARG A 210 8.11 21.63 11.21
CA ARG A 210 9.01 22.79 11.14
C ARG A 210 10.23 22.54 10.26
N GLN A 211 10.83 21.36 10.34
CA GLN A 211 11.98 20.99 9.53
C GLN A 211 11.62 21.02 8.04
N ILE A 212 10.50 20.42 7.65
CA ILE A 212 10.01 20.38 6.27
C ILE A 212 9.64 21.80 5.77
N ALA A 213 9.10 22.65 6.63
CA ALA A 213 8.80 24.03 6.28
C ALA A 213 10.06 24.86 5.97
N SER A 214 11.19 24.54 6.63
CA SER A 214 12.47 25.23 6.45
C SER A 214 13.34 24.68 5.32
N ASP A 215 13.23 23.39 5.02
CA ASP A 215 14.03 22.71 3.99
C ASP A 215 13.20 21.69 3.22
N ARG A 216 13.05 21.92 1.92
CA ARG A 216 12.29 21.02 1.00
C ARG A 216 12.98 19.68 0.75
N ARG A 217 14.27 19.52 1.05
CA ARG A 217 14.95 18.22 0.95
C ARG A 217 14.72 17.37 2.19
N ALA A 218 14.53 18.01 3.33
CA ALA A 218 14.33 17.31 4.60
C ALA A 218 13.17 16.31 4.57
N GLU A 219 12.12 16.55 3.78
CA GLU A 219 10.97 15.64 3.63
C GLU A 219 11.41 14.26 3.07
N VAL A 220 12.30 14.24 2.09
CA VAL A 220 12.82 13.02 1.47
C VAL A 220 13.85 12.36 2.38
N GLU A 221 14.80 13.14 2.90
CA GLU A 221 15.87 12.64 3.77
C GLU A 221 15.32 11.96 5.03
N VAL A 222 14.36 12.59 5.72
CA VAL A 222 13.73 12.02 6.92
C VAL A 222 12.94 10.76 6.59
N THR A 223 12.25 10.73 5.45
CA THR A 223 11.49 9.56 5.01
C THR A 223 12.43 8.39 4.72
N CYS A 224 13.52 8.62 3.98
CA CYS A 224 14.51 7.58 3.67
C CYS A 224 15.23 7.10 4.94
N GLU A 225 15.58 8.01 5.85
CA GLU A 225 16.12 7.67 7.16
C GLU A 225 15.17 6.76 7.97
N GLN A 226 13.88 7.06 7.95
CA GLN A 226 12.88 6.23 8.62
C GLN A 226 12.83 4.82 8.01
N VAL A 227 12.90 4.67 6.69
CA VAL A 227 12.97 3.37 6.01
C VAL A 227 14.16 2.55 6.52
N LEU A 228 15.34 3.16 6.61
CA LEU A 228 16.55 2.49 7.09
C LEU A 228 16.42 2.08 8.56
N ARG A 229 15.94 2.96 9.42
CA ARG A 229 15.72 2.66 10.85
C ARG A 229 14.71 1.54 11.07
N ILE A 230 13.65 1.44 10.25
CA ILE A 230 12.71 0.32 10.28
C ILE A 230 13.42 -0.96 9.85
N ARG A 231 14.26 -0.93 8.79
CA ARG A 231 15.07 -2.07 8.35
C ARG A 231 16.01 -2.55 9.45
N GLU A 232 16.76 -1.64 10.07
CA GLU A 232 17.72 -1.93 11.14
C GLU A 232 17.06 -2.51 12.39
N SER A 233 15.80 -2.12 12.67
CA SER A 233 15.07 -2.66 13.81
C SER A 233 14.81 -4.17 13.73
N GLY A 234 14.79 -4.74 12.51
CA GLY A 234 14.46 -6.16 12.29
C GLY A 234 13.03 -6.55 12.67
N ALA A 235 12.19 -5.59 13.06
CA ALA A 235 10.84 -5.87 13.56
C ALA A 235 9.80 -6.09 12.44
N PHE A 236 10.09 -5.62 11.24
CA PHE A 236 9.20 -5.66 10.08
C PHE A 236 9.85 -6.41 8.92
N ASP A 237 9.04 -7.06 8.10
CA ASP A 237 9.49 -7.73 6.86
C ASP A 237 9.71 -6.73 5.71
N GLY A 238 9.33 -5.47 5.90
CA GLY A 238 9.52 -4.41 4.92
C GLY A 238 8.76 -3.13 5.25
N VAL A 239 8.73 -2.23 4.28
CA VAL A 239 7.97 -0.98 4.33
C VAL A 239 7.01 -0.87 3.15
N HIS A 240 5.88 -0.22 3.38
CA HIS A 240 5.03 0.36 2.36
C HIS A 240 5.39 1.85 2.25
N LEU A 241 6.12 2.20 1.21
CA LEU A 241 6.62 3.53 0.98
C LEU A 241 5.70 4.30 0.03
N ILE A 242 5.15 5.40 0.53
CA ILE A 242 4.25 6.30 -0.20
C ILE A 242 5.04 7.57 -0.56
N PRO A 243 5.63 7.67 -1.78
CA PRO A 243 6.51 8.77 -2.15
C PRO A 243 5.76 10.05 -2.50
N VAL A 244 4.43 10.02 -2.59
CA VAL A 244 3.59 11.13 -3.03
C VAL A 244 4.12 11.66 -4.38
N ALA A 245 4.33 12.96 -4.56
CA ALA A 245 4.89 13.55 -5.77
C ALA A 245 6.43 13.51 -5.84
N ARG A 246 7.12 12.91 -4.85
CA ARG A 246 8.59 12.92 -4.69
C ARG A 246 9.28 11.61 -5.08
N TYR A 247 8.64 10.80 -5.92
CA TYR A 247 9.14 9.47 -6.25
C TYR A 247 10.55 9.46 -6.88
N ARG A 248 10.95 10.53 -7.62
CA ARG A 248 12.29 10.62 -8.22
C ARG A 248 13.36 10.87 -7.16
N GLU A 249 13.11 11.84 -6.29
CA GLU A 249 14.01 12.22 -5.22
C GLU A 249 14.15 11.08 -4.21
N VAL A 250 13.04 10.41 -3.88
CA VAL A 250 13.04 9.24 -2.99
C VAL A 250 13.81 8.07 -3.60
N ALA A 251 13.64 7.77 -4.89
CA ALA A 251 14.38 6.71 -5.56
C ALA A 251 15.89 6.99 -5.52
N ALA A 252 16.31 8.20 -5.89
CA ALA A 252 17.71 8.58 -5.91
C ALA A 252 18.36 8.54 -4.51
N GLU A 253 17.65 9.04 -3.49
CA GLU A 253 18.15 9.06 -2.11
C GLU A 253 18.26 7.65 -1.52
N LEU A 254 17.25 6.80 -1.74
CA LEU A 254 17.30 5.40 -1.28
C LEU A 254 18.35 4.59 -2.01
N GLU A 255 18.50 4.74 -3.33
CA GLU A 255 19.55 4.08 -4.09
C GLU A 255 20.92 4.41 -3.52
N HIS A 256 21.19 5.71 -3.28
CA HIS A 256 22.45 6.16 -2.68
C HIS A 256 22.70 5.52 -1.30
N ARG A 257 21.69 5.47 -0.43
CA ARG A 257 21.80 4.94 0.94
C ARG A 257 21.84 3.41 1.03
N LEU A 258 21.31 2.70 0.04
CA LEU A 258 21.28 1.23 0.04
C LEU A 258 22.53 0.63 -0.60
N THR A 259 23.26 1.41 -1.44
CA THR A 259 24.46 0.97 -2.16
C THR A 259 25.76 1.46 -1.54
N GLY A 260 25.73 2.49 -0.68
CA GLY A 260 26.88 3.03 0.07
C GLY A 260 27.02 2.39 1.43
#